data_bb20bb73e79a8a6d69a46942b17928f8
#
_entry.id   bb20bb73e79a8a6d69a46942b17928f8
#
_cell.length_a   1.000
_cell.length_b   1.000
_cell.length_c   1.000
_cell.angle_alpha   90.00
_cell.angle_beta   90.00
_cell.angle_gamma   90.00
#
_symmetry.space_group_name_H-M   'P 1'
#
loop_
_entity.id
_entity.type
_entity.pdbx_description
1 polymer ?
#
loop_
_entity_poly.entity_id
_entity_poly.type
_entity_poly.pdbx_seq_one_letter_code
_entity_poly.pdbx_strand_id
1 'polypeptide(L)'
;HPTSIISVVIFAVLLGIAGLNLIKTDPEKGQKVLAAIQVLQAWVMKLVRLIMTLTPYGVFALMAKVVVSSKMADILNLGGFLVASYVGLAIMFAVHAVILLITGVNPIQFFKKVWPVLSFAFTSRSSAASIPLNIEAQTRRLGVPESIASFSASFGTTIGQNGCAGLYPAMLAVMVAPTVGINPFDPIWMITLVCVVTLSSVGVAGVGGGATFAALIVLPM
;
A
#
# COMPACT_ATOMS: atom_id res chain seq x y z
N HIS A 1 16.90 10.50 9.25
CA HIS A 1 17.88 9.98 8.29
C HIS A 1 17.23 8.85 7.48
N PRO A 2 17.20 8.90 6.13
CA PRO A 2 16.60 7.87 5.29
C PRO A 2 17.29 6.50 5.45
N THR A 3 18.53 6.48 5.88
CA THR A 3 19.31 5.26 6.17
C THR A 3 18.73 4.41 7.32
N SER A 4 17.95 5.00 8.24
CA SER A 4 17.37 4.25 9.36
C SER A 4 16.21 3.33 8.94
N ILE A 5 15.47 3.67 7.89
CA ILE A 5 14.31 2.87 7.42
C ILE A 5 14.80 1.57 6.79
N ILE A 6 15.81 1.65 5.93
CA ILE A 6 16.42 0.46 5.30
C ILE A 6 16.98 -0.48 6.36
N SER A 7 17.65 0.07 7.37
CA SER A 7 18.19 -0.72 8.48
C SER A 7 17.10 -1.44 9.28
N VAL A 8 15.95 -0.80 9.51
CA VAL A 8 14.79 -1.40 10.18
C VAL A 8 14.19 -2.54 9.32
N VAL A 9 14.10 -2.34 8.01
CA VAL A 9 13.59 -3.38 7.10
C VAL A 9 14.53 -4.59 7.08
N ILE A 10 15.84 -4.37 6.96
CA ILE A 10 16.84 -5.47 6.99
C ILE A 10 16.77 -6.21 8.33
N PHE A 11 16.72 -5.48 9.44
CA PHE A 11 16.59 -6.10 10.76
C PHE A 11 15.31 -6.93 10.90
N ALA A 12 14.17 -6.41 10.41
CA ALA A 12 12.89 -7.14 10.44
C ALA A 12 12.93 -8.42 9.60
N VAL A 13 13.58 -8.40 8.43
CA VAL A 13 13.77 -9.59 7.59
C VAL A 13 14.64 -10.63 8.29
N LEU A 14 15.77 -10.21 8.87
CA LEU A 14 16.65 -11.12 9.61
C LEU A 14 15.94 -11.72 10.82
N LEU A 15 15.17 -10.92 11.54
CA LEU A 15 14.36 -11.40 12.68
C LEU A 15 13.30 -12.40 12.23
N GLY A 16 12.66 -12.16 11.07
CA GLY A 16 11.70 -13.08 10.46
C GLY A 16 12.34 -14.43 10.09
N ILE A 17 13.52 -14.40 9.48
CA ILE A 17 14.26 -15.62 9.13
C ILE A 17 14.67 -16.39 10.40
N ALA A 18 15.14 -15.69 11.43
CA ALA A 18 15.47 -16.31 12.72
C ALA A 18 14.23 -16.96 13.36
N GLY A 19 13.07 -16.29 13.29
CA GLY A 19 11.80 -16.85 13.77
C GLY A 19 11.37 -18.11 13.02
N LEU A 20 11.50 -18.13 11.69
CA LEU A 20 11.23 -19.32 10.88
C LEU A 20 12.18 -20.48 11.20
N ASN A 21 13.45 -20.18 11.44
CA ASN A 21 14.41 -21.21 11.87
C ASN A 21 14.07 -21.75 13.27
N LEU A 22 13.64 -20.90 14.20
CA LEU A 22 13.18 -21.34 15.51
C LEU A 22 11.97 -22.27 15.44
N ILE A 23 11.01 -22.00 14.55
CA ILE A 23 9.86 -22.88 14.32
C ILE A 23 10.30 -24.26 13.82
N LYS A 24 11.36 -24.31 13.00
CA LYS A 24 11.89 -25.58 12.48
C LYS A 24 12.68 -26.37 13.54
N THR A 25 13.44 -25.72 14.39
CA THR A 25 14.33 -26.37 15.37
C THR A 25 13.60 -26.69 16.67
N ASP A 26 12.69 -25.82 17.12
CA ASP A 26 11.90 -25.97 18.35
C ASP A 26 10.47 -25.46 18.07
N PRO A 27 9.59 -26.33 17.57
CA PRO A 27 8.23 -25.96 17.18
C PRO A 27 7.41 -25.35 18.33
N GLU A 28 7.64 -25.80 19.58
CA GLU A 28 6.88 -25.30 20.74
C GLU A 28 7.24 -23.84 21.06
N LYS A 29 8.52 -23.53 21.10
CA LYS A 29 8.98 -22.14 21.30
C LYS A 29 8.65 -21.25 20.11
N GLY A 30 8.81 -21.79 18.90
CA GLY A 30 8.48 -21.07 17.67
C GLY A 30 7.01 -20.64 17.63
N GLN A 31 6.09 -21.52 18.03
CA GLN A 31 4.66 -21.21 18.12
C GLN A 31 4.35 -20.18 19.22
N LYS A 32 5.03 -20.22 20.35
CA LYS A 32 4.88 -19.20 21.40
C LYS A 32 5.32 -17.82 20.93
N VAL A 33 6.44 -17.74 20.19
CA VAL A 33 6.92 -16.48 19.60
C VAL A 33 5.92 -15.96 18.56
N LEU A 34 5.41 -16.83 17.68
CA LEU A 34 4.41 -16.45 16.69
C LEU A 34 3.13 -15.92 17.35
N ALA A 35 2.63 -16.60 18.38
CA ALA A 35 1.47 -16.16 19.15
C ALA A 35 1.71 -14.79 19.83
N ALA A 36 2.89 -14.57 20.40
CA ALA A 36 3.26 -13.28 20.99
C ALA A 36 3.27 -12.15 19.96
N ILE A 37 3.82 -12.40 18.76
CA ILE A 37 3.81 -11.44 17.64
C ILE A 37 2.38 -11.12 17.21
N GLN A 38 1.51 -12.13 17.11
CA GLN A 38 0.10 -11.95 16.75
C GLN A 38 -0.65 -11.10 17.79
N VAL A 39 -0.41 -11.34 19.09
CA VAL A 39 -0.99 -10.55 20.18
C VAL A 39 -0.50 -9.10 20.12
N LEU A 40 0.80 -8.89 19.91
CA LEU A 40 1.38 -7.55 19.73
C LEU A 40 0.78 -6.84 18.53
N GLN A 41 0.65 -7.53 17.39
CA GLN A 41 0.01 -7.00 16.19
C GLN A 41 -1.45 -6.60 16.46
N ALA A 42 -2.21 -7.45 17.14
CA ALA A 42 -3.60 -7.16 17.49
C ALA A 42 -3.71 -5.94 18.42
N TRP A 43 -2.80 -5.79 19.36
CA TRP A 43 -2.74 -4.65 20.27
C TRP A 43 -2.42 -3.35 19.52
N VAL A 44 -1.37 -3.36 18.68
CA VAL A 44 -1.00 -2.22 17.82
C VAL A 44 -2.15 -1.86 16.89
N MET A 45 -2.85 -2.84 16.31
CA MET A 45 -4.01 -2.58 15.45
C MET A 45 -5.19 -1.94 16.20
N LYS A 46 -5.37 -2.22 17.49
CA LYS A 46 -6.35 -1.50 18.31
C LYS A 46 -5.94 -0.04 18.52
N LEU A 47 -4.66 0.21 18.77
CA LEU A 47 -4.13 1.59 18.86
C LEU A 47 -4.34 2.35 17.55
N VAL A 48 -4.02 1.73 16.41
CA VAL A 48 -4.25 2.32 15.08
C VAL A 48 -5.72 2.67 14.89
N ARG A 49 -6.65 1.76 15.23
CA ARG A 49 -8.10 2.04 15.14
C ARG A 49 -8.51 3.20 16.03
N LEU A 50 -7.98 3.30 17.23
CA LEU A 50 -8.26 4.43 18.13
C LEU A 50 -7.82 5.76 17.51
N ILE A 51 -6.61 5.81 16.93
CA ILE A 51 -6.13 6.99 16.22
C ILE A 51 -6.99 7.29 14.99
N MET A 52 -7.41 6.26 14.24
CA MET A 52 -8.25 6.41 13.06
C MET A 52 -9.65 6.97 13.37
N THR A 53 -10.19 6.77 14.57
CA THR A 53 -11.45 7.42 14.98
C THR A 53 -11.31 8.95 15.13
N LEU A 54 -10.11 9.45 15.39
CA LEU A 54 -9.81 10.88 15.43
C LEU A 54 -9.51 11.48 14.04
N THR A 55 -9.26 10.63 13.04
CA THR A 55 -8.89 11.05 11.68
C THR A 55 -9.90 12.01 11.03
N PRO A 56 -11.23 11.81 11.13
CA PRO A 56 -12.19 12.75 10.53
C PRO A 56 -12.03 14.17 11.05
N TYR A 57 -11.82 14.33 12.35
CA TYR A 57 -11.62 15.64 12.98
C TYR A 57 -10.29 16.27 12.56
N GLY A 58 -9.22 15.48 12.52
CA GLY A 58 -7.91 15.92 12.03
C GLY A 58 -7.94 16.35 10.56
N VAL A 59 -8.59 15.55 9.71
CA VAL A 59 -8.76 15.85 8.29
C VAL A 59 -9.60 17.11 8.10
N PHE A 60 -10.69 17.27 8.84
CA PHE A 60 -11.51 18.48 8.79
C PHE A 60 -10.70 19.73 9.16
N ALA A 61 -9.96 19.68 10.27
CA ALA A 61 -9.12 20.80 10.72
C ALA A 61 -8.01 21.14 9.69
N LEU A 62 -7.35 20.12 9.12
CA LEU A 62 -6.35 20.31 8.07
C LEU A 62 -6.96 20.88 6.78
N MET A 63 -8.12 20.40 6.36
CA MET A 63 -8.82 20.92 5.18
C MET A 63 -9.25 22.37 5.39
N ALA A 64 -9.81 22.71 6.55
CA ALA A 64 -10.16 24.09 6.89
C ALA A 64 -8.91 25.00 6.84
N LYS A 65 -7.78 24.55 7.40
CA LYS A 65 -6.50 25.28 7.33
C LYS A 65 -6.05 25.48 5.88
N VAL A 66 -6.10 24.43 5.06
CA VAL A 66 -5.69 24.49 3.64
C VAL A 66 -6.56 25.48 2.88
N VAL A 67 -7.88 25.44 3.03
CA VAL A 67 -8.80 26.34 2.35
C VAL A 67 -8.56 27.82 2.74
N VAL A 68 -8.29 28.09 4.02
CA VAL A 68 -8.02 29.46 4.50
C VAL A 68 -6.66 29.96 4.08
N SER A 69 -5.64 29.09 4.00
CA SER A 69 -4.26 29.48 3.72
C SER A 69 -3.85 29.38 2.26
N SER A 70 -4.64 28.72 1.41
CA SER A 70 -4.29 28.47 0.00
C SER A 70 -4.93 29.47 -0.94
N LYS A 71 -4.22 29.81 -2.01
CA LYS A 71 -4.79 30.57 -3.12
C LYS A 71 -5.70 29.66 -3.95
N MET A 72 -6.65 30.25 -4.67
CA MET A 72 -7.57 29.49 -5.55
C MET A 72 -6.82 28.63 -6.58
N ALA A 73 -5.66 29.10 -7.06
CA ALA A 73 -4.81 28.33 -7.97
C ALA A 73 -4.29 27.04 -7.36
N ASP A 74 -3.95 27.02 -6.06
CA ASP A 74 -3.45 25.83 -5.36
C ASP A 74 -4.57 24.81 -5.17
N ILE A 75 -5.81 25.27 -4.95
CA ILE A 75 -6.99 24.41 -4.84
C ILE A 75 -7.30 23.76 -6.20
N LEU A 76 -7.17 24.48 -7.31
CA LEU A 76 -7.34 23.95 -8.65
C LEU A 76 -6.26 22.91 -8.99
N ASN A 77 -5.00 23.15 -8.59
CA ASN A 77 -3.91 22.18 -8.74
C ASN A 77 -4.17 20.90 -7.94
N LEU A 78 -4.74 21.00 -6.74
CA LEU A 78 -5.16 19.84 -5.95
C LEU A 78 -6.27 19.04 -6.66
N GLY A 79 -7.21 19.73 -7.31
CA GLY A 79 -8.22 19.10 -8.17
C GLY A 79 -7.60 18.34 -9.34
N GLY A 80 -6.61 18.93 -10.00
CA GLY A 80 -5.82 18.27 -11.04
C GLY A 80 -5.11 17.00 -10.56
N PHE A 81 -4.52 17.04 -9.37
CA PHE A 81 -3.91 15.87 -8.75
C PHE A 81 -4.92 14.74 -8.49
N LEU A 82 -6.12 15.08 -8.00
CA LEU A 82 -7.18 14.10 -7.81
C LEU A 82 -7.59 13.43 -9.12
N VAL A 83 -7.84 14.21 -10.17
CA VAL A 83 -8.20 13.68 -11.50
C VAL A 83 -7.09 12.78 -12.03
N ALA A 84 -5.84 13.22 -11.98
CA ALA A 84 -4.69 12.42 -12.39
C ALA A 84 -4.57 11.11 -11.62
N SER A 85 -4.86 11.13 -10.29
CA SER A 85 -4.88 9.92 -9.46
C SER A 85 -5.93 8.91 -9.92
N TYR A 86 -7.15 9.36 -10.20
CA TYR A 86 -8.21 8.48 -10.71
C TYR A 86 -7.90 7.95 -12.11
N VAL A 87 -7.32 8.78 -12.98
CA VAL A 87 -6.87 8.34 -14.32
C VAL A 87 -5.78 7.27 -14.17
N GLY A 88 -4.79 7.50 -13.31
CA GLY A 88 -3.73 6.51 -13.04
C GLY A 88 -4.29 5.19 -12.49
N LEU A 89 -5.26 5.24 -11.57
CA LEU A 89 -5.94 4.04 -11.08
C LEU A 89 -6.72 3.33 -12.20
N ALA A 90 -7.42 4.06 -13.06
CA ALA A 90 -8.13 3.47 -14.19
C ALA A 90 -7.17 2.77 -15.16
N ILE A 91 -6.02 3.38 -15.46
CA ILE A 91 -4.96 2.75 -16.26
C ILE A 91 -4.45 1.47 -15.60
N MET A 92 -4.21 1.47 -14.28
CA MET A 92 -3.79 0.27 -13.55
C MET A 92 -4.85 -0.84 -13.59
N PHE A 93 -6.13 -0.50 -13.46
CA PHE A 93 -7.21 -1.48 -13.65
C PHE A 93 -7.24 -2.05 -15.07
N ALA A 94 -7.00 -1.21 -16.08
CA ALA A 94 -6.89 -1.67 -17.48
C ALA A 94 -5.71 -2.62 -17.67
N VAL A 95 -4.54 -2.31 -17.10
CA VAL A 95 -3.35 -3.21 -17.11
C VAL A 95 -3.67 -4.55 -16.47
N HIS A 96 -4.31 -4.56 -15.29
CA HIS A 96 -4.72 -5.80 -14.65
C HIS A 96 -5.74 -6.59 -15.48
N ALA A 97 -6.68 -5.91 -16.13
CA ALA A 97 -7.63 -6.55 -17.05
C ALA A 97 -6.93 -7.20 -18.24
N VAL A 98 -5.91 -6.54 -18.81
CA VAL A 98 -5.10 -7.11 -19.91
C VAL A 98 -4.32 -8.34 -19.41
N ILE A 99 -3.71 -8.29 -18.22
CA ILE A 99 -3.01 -9.43 -17.63
C ILE A 99 -3.97 -10.61 -17.44
N LEU A 100 -5.20 -10.37 -16.96
CA LEU A 100 -6.23 -11.42 -16.82
C LEU A 100 -6.59 -12.03 -18.18
N LEU A 101 -6.73 -11.22 -19.23
CA LEU A 101 -6.99 -11.72 -20.59
C LEU A 101 -5.85 -12.60 -21.10
N ILE A 102 -4.59 -12.19 -20.89
CA ILE A 102 -3.41 -12.99 -21.28
C ILE A 102 -3.38 -14.34 -20.57
N THR A 103 -3.82 -14.38 -19.30
CA THR A 103 -3.92 -15.63 -18.52
C THR A 103 -5.18 -16.45 -18.83
N GLY A 104 -6.01 -16.04 -19.81
CA GLY A 104 -7.22 -16.74 -20.20
C GLY A 104 -8.42 -16.53 -19.26
N VAL A 105 -8.32 -15.61 -18.32
CA VAL A 105 -9.41 -15.27 -17.37
C VAL A 105 -10.23 -14.11 -17.90
N ASN A 106 -11.56 -14.27 -17.94
CA ASN A 106 -12.45 -13.18 -18.34
C ASN A 106 -12.47 -12.07 -17.27
N PRO A 107 -11.99 -10.84 -17.58
CA PRO A 107 -11.88 -9.76 -16.60
C PRO A 107 -13.25 -9.35 -16.04
N ILE A 108 -14.28 -9.32 -16.87
CA ILE A 108 -15.62 -8.90 -16.43
C ILE A 108 -16.18 -9.84 -15.38
N GLN A 109 -16.03 -11.15 -15.60
CA GLN A 109 -16.48 -12.16 -14.64
C GLN A 109 -15.62 -12.13 -13.37
N PHE A 110 -14.32 -11.91 -13.51
CA PHE A 110 -13.41 -11.77 -12.38
C PHE A 110 -13.80 -10.57 -11.51
N PHE A 111 -13.94 -9.37 -12.10
CA PHE A 111 -14.32 -8.17 -11.36
C PHE A 111 -15.69 -8.29 -10.69
N LYS A 112 -16.68 -8.92 -11.33
CA LYS A 112 -17.97 -9.22 -10.70
C LYS A 112 -17.83 -10.09 -9.44
N LYS A 113 -16.96 -11.08 -9.47
CA LYS A 113 -16.73 -11.99 -8.34
C LYS A 113 -15.99 -11.30 -7.18
N VAL A 114 -15.02 -10.41 -7.47
CA VAL A 114 -14.21 -9.75 -6.45
C VAL A 114 -14.76 -8.37 -6.02
N TRP A 115 -15.84 -7.92 -6.65
CA TRP A 115 -16.45 -6.61 -6.36
C TRP A 115 -16.69 -6.31 -4.86
N PRO A 116 -17.20 -7.26 -4.04
CA PRO A 116 -17.37 -6.99 -2.61
C PRO A 116 -16.06 -6.72 -1.88
N VAL A 117 -14.97 -7.37 -2.31
CA VAL A 117 -13.62 -7.13 -1.74
C VAL A 117 -13.12 -5.74 -2.12
N LEU A 118 -13.29 -5.37 -3.40
CA LEU A 118 -12.87 -4.05 -3.89
C LEU A 118 -13.65 -2.93 -3.20
N SER A 119 -14.97 -3.08 -3.04
CA SER A 119 -15.82 -2.12 -2.34
C SER A 119 -15.45 -1.98 -0.88
N PHE A 120 -15.16 -3.10 -0.20
CA PHE A 120 -14.70 -3.08 1.18
C PHE A 120 -13.30 -2.45 1.31
N ALA A 121 -12.37 -2.80 0.42
CA ALA A 121 -11.02 -2.22 0.43
C ALA A 121 -11.05 -0.71 0.20
N PHE A 122 -11.92 -0.23 -0.70
CA PHE A 122 -12.12 1.18 -0.97
C PHE A 122 -12.66 1.93 0.26
N THR A 123 -13.67 1.38 0.93
CA THR A 123 -14.27 2.02 2.10
C THR A 123 -13.41 1.95 3.35
N SER A 124 -12.75 0.81 3.60
CA SER A 124 -11.88 0.59 4.75
C SER A 124 -10.53 1.31 4.64
N ARG A 125 -10.11 1.63 3.41
CA ARG A 125 -8.79 2.22 3.11
C ARG A 125 -7.63 1.44 3.75
N SER A 126 -7.78 0.13 3.90
CA SER A 126 -6.80 -0.74 4.52
C SER A 126 -6.75 -2.09 3.80
N SER A 127 -5.64 -2.36 3.15
CA SER A 127 -5.39 -3.66 2.52
C SER A 127 -5.35 -4.79 3.55
N ALA A 128 -4.75 -4.54 4.71
CA ALA A 128 -4.67 -5.52 5.80
C ALA A 128 -6.07 -5.91 6.33
N ALA A 129 -6.98 -4.94 6.48
CA ALA A 129 -8.36 -5.21 6.90
C ALA A 129 -9.15 -6.03 5.84
N SER A 130 -8.72 -5.98 4.59
CA SER A 130 -9.37 -6.68 3.48
C SER A 130 -8.88 -8.13 3.30
N ILE A 131 -7.82 -8.56 3.99
CA ILE A 131 -7.23 -9.91 3.84
C ILE A 131 -8.26 -11.02 4.03
N PRO A 132 -9.05 -11.07 5.11
CA PRO A 132 -9.98 -12.17 5.32
C PRO A 132 -11.04 -12.27 4.21
N LEU A 133 -11.58 -11.13 3.79
CA LEU A 133 -12.58 -11.07 2.73
C LEU A 133 -11.97 -11.42 1.36
N ASN A 134 -10.70 -11.06 1.14
CA ASN A 134 -9.97 -11.42 -0.06
C ASN A 134 -9.73 -12.94 -0.15
N ILE A 135 -9.29 -13.56 0.95
CA ILE A 135 -9.11 -15.01 1.04
C ILE A 135 -10.45 -15.72 0.78
N GLU A 136 -11.53 -15.27 1.40
CA GLU A 136 -12.86 -15.83 1.18
C GLU A 136 -13.31 -15.71 -0.29
N ALA A 137 -13.08 -14.58 -0.93
CA ALA A 137 -13.43 -14.40 -2.33
C ALA A 137 -12.59 -15.28 -3.26
N GLN A 138 -11.30 -15.41 -2.99
CA GLN A 138 -10.41 -16.29 -3.77
C GLN A 138 -10.82 -17.77 -3.62
N THR A 139 -11.12 -18.22 -2.42
CA THR A 139 -11.47 -19.62 -2.16
C THR A 139 -12.87 -19.95 -2.64
N ARG A 140 -13.89 -19.19 -2.20
CA ARG A 140 -15.29 -19.54 -2.46
C ARG A 140 -15.80 -19.11 -3.83
N ARG A 141 -15.28 -18.01 -4.39
CA ARG A 141 -15.79 -17.47 -5.66
C ARG A 141 -14.89 -17.75 -6.85
N LEU A 142 -13.59 -17.86 -6.63
CA LEU A 142 -12.61 -18.12 -7.70
C LEU A 142 -12.12 -19.57 -7.70
N GLY A 143 -12.34 -20.34 -6.63
CA GLY A 143 -11.92 -21.75 -6.53
C GLY A 143 -10.43 -21.93 -6.26
N VAL A 144 -9.75 -20.91 -5.74
CA VAL A 144 -8.32 -20.97 -5.40
C VAL A 144 -8.14 -21.77 -4.10
N PRO A 145 -7.18 -22.69 -4.00
CA PRO A 145 -6.86 -23.39 -2.76
C PRO A 145 -6.54 -22.40 -1.62
N GLU A 146 -7.00 -22.68 -0.40
CA GLU A 146 -6.91 -21.77 0.74
C GLU A 146 -5.46 -21.39 1.08
N SER A 147 -4.52 -22.33 0.97
CA SER A 147 -3.10 -22.08 1.20
C SER A 147 -2.53 -21.03 0.23
N ILE A 148 -2.91 -21.11 -1.06
CA ILE A 148 -2.50 -20.16 -2.09
C ILE A 148 -3.20 -18.82 -1.88
N ALA A 149 -4.49 -18.83 -1.58
CA ALA A 149 -5.27 -17.62 -1.32
C ALA A 149 -4.72 -16.85 -0.11
N SER A 150 -4.43 -17.55 0.98
CA SER A 150 -3.85 -16.96 2.21
C SER A 150 -2.47 -16.39 1.95
N PHE A 151 -1.61 -17.09 1.22
CA PHE A 151 -0.28 -16.60 0.86
C PHE A 151 -0.38 -15.36 -0.04
N SER A 152 -1.14 -15.43 -1.13
CA SER A 152 -1.24 -14.33 -2.10
C SER A 152 -1.87 -13.08 -1.49
N ALA A 153 -2.91 -13.22 -0.66
CA ALA A 153 -3.54 -12.09 0.01
C ALA A 153 -2.60 -11.44 1.03
N SER A 154 -1.90 -12.21 1.85
CA SER A 154 -0.95 -11.70 2.84
C SER A 154 0.26 -11.06 2.17
N PHE A 155 0.83 -11.69 1.16
CA PHE A 155 1.98 -11.19 0.41
C PHE A 155 1.64 -9.91 -0.33
N GLY A 156 0.49 -9.86 -1.02
CA GLY A 156 0.05 -8.69 -1.78
C GLY A 156 -0.29 -7.46 -0.91
N THR A 157 -0.49 -7.62 0.40
CA THR A 157 -0.67 -6.47 1.31
C THR A 157 0.63 -5.82 1.76
N THR A 158 1.76 -6.48 1.53
CA THR A 158 3.09 -5.99 1.91
C THR A 158 3.97 -5.69 0.71
N ILE A 159 3.73 -6.35 -0.41
CA ILE A 159 4.55 -6.20 -1.62
C ILE A 159 3.64 -5.91 -2.82
N GLY A 160 4.02 -4.91 -3.62
CA GLY A 160 3.32 -4.62 -4.86
C GLY A 160 2.03 -3.81 -4.72
N GLN A 161 1.93 -2.95 -3.73
CA GLN A 161 0.81 -2.02 -3.58
C GLN A 161 0.88 -0.90 -4.62
N ASN A 162 0.29 -1.13 -5.79
CA ASN A 162 0.36 -0.22 -6.94
C ASN A 162 -0.16 1.19 -6.64
N GLY A 163 -1.21 1.34 -5.84
CA GLY A 163 -1.79 2.64 -5.49
C GLY A 163 -0.96 3.39 -4.44
N CYS A 164 -0.83 2.79 -3.25
CA CYS A 164 -0.24 3.47 -2.09
C CYS A 164 1.28 3.60 -2.18
N ALA A 165 1.97 2.60 -2.70
CA ALA A 165 3.43 2.56 -2.73
C ALA A 165 4.01 2.82 -4.12
N GLY A 166 3.20 2.76 -5.18
CA GLY A 166 3.60 3.03 -6.55
C GLY A 166 3.11 4.39 -7.04
N LEU A 167 1.83 4.47 -7.35
CA LEU A 167 1.25 5.63 -8.03
C LEU A 167 1.33 6.92 -7.20
N TYR A 168 0.91 6.87 -5.94
CA TYR A 168 0.84 8.05 -5.09
C TYR A 168 2.20 8.73 -4.86
N PRO A 169 3.27 8.04 -4.41
CA PRO A 169 4.56 8.68 -4.21
C PRO A 169 5.20 9.13 -5.52
N ALA A 170 5.02 8.40 -6.63
CA ALA A 170 5.51 8.82 -7.94
C ALA A 170 4.85 10.11 -8.43
N MET A 171 3.53 10.23 -8.28
CA MET A 171 2.80 11.46 -8.65
C MET A 171 3.22 12.64 -7.79
N LEU A 172 3.41 12.45 -6.49
CA LEU A 172 3.89 13.50 -5.60
C LEU A 172 5.31 13.95 -5.98
N ALA A 173 6.21 13.01 -6.27
CA ALA A 173 7.58 13.33 -6.69
C ALA A 173 7.58 14.15 -7.99
N VAL A 174 6.81 13.73 -9.01
CA VAL A 174 6.68 14.47 -10.27
C VAL A 174 6.10 15.87 -10.05
N MET A 175 5.13 16.04 -9.14
CA MET A 175 4.52 17.32 -8.83
C MET A 175 5.48 18.26 -8.08
N VAL A 176 6.31 17.72 -7.21
CA VAL A 176 7.26 18.51 -6.39
C VAL A 176 8.57 18.80 -7.15
N ALA A 177 9.00 17.92 -8.05
CA ALA A 177 10.28 18.06 -8.78
C ALA A 177 10.52 19.47 -9.38
N PRO A 178 9.55 20.11 -10.06
CA PRO A 178 9.75 21.46 -10.61
C PRO A 178 9.98 22.53 -9.53
N THR A 179 9.44 22.34 -8.32
CA THR A 179 9.58 23.31 -7.23
C THR A 179 10.99 23.36 -6.65
N VAL A 180 11.76 22.29 -6.84
CA VAL A 180 13.18 22.16 -6.44
C VAL A 180 14.13 22.26 -7.64
N GLY A 181 13.62 22.67 -8.81
CA GLY A 181 14.43 22.87 -10.02
C GLY A 181 14.80 21.59 -10.78
N ILE A 182 14.15 20.49 -10.48
CA ILE A 182 14.35 19.20 -11.17
C ILE A 182 13.37 19.12 -12.33
N ASN A 183 13.86 18.72 -13.53
CA ASN A 183 13.01 18.47 -14.68
C ASN A 183 12.41 17.03 -14.54
N PRO A 184 11.08 16.87 -14.36
CA PRO A 184 10.47 15.56 -14.21
C PRO A 184 10.53 14.70 -15.48
N PHE A 185 10.88 15.26 -16.64
CA PHE A 185 11.04 14.54 -17.90
C PHE A 185 12.48 14.12 -18.19
N ASP A 186 13.41 14.35 -17.25
CA ASP A 186 14.77 13.84 -17.39
C ASP A 186 14.76 12.30 -17.31
N PRO A 187 15.27 11.59 -18.34
CA PRO A 187 15.29 10.12 -18.36
C PRO A 187 16.02 9.49 -17.18
N ILE A 188 17.11 10.10 -16.75
CA ILE A 188 17.92 9.58 -15.62
C ILE A 188 17.11 9.70 -14.33
N TRP A 189 16.47 10.84 -14.11
CA TRP A 189 15.63 11.05 -12.95
C TRP A 189 14.41 10.13 -12.96
N MET A 190 13.77 9.92 -14.13
CA MET A 190 12.63 9.00 -14.26
C MET A 190 13.00 7.55 -13.93
N ILE A 191 14.14 7.07 -14.43
CA ILE A 191 14.63 5.71 -14.12
C ILE A 191 14.92 5.60 -12.62
N THR A 192 15.56 6.60 -12.04
CA THR A 192 15.85 6.63 -10.61
C THR A 192 14.56 6.61 -9.79
N LEU A 193 13.56 7.42 -10.17
CA LEU A 193 12.24 7.43 -9.53
C LEU A 193 11.58 6.04 -9.57
N VAL A 194 11.56 5.39 -10.73
CA VAL A 194 10.99 4.04 -10.87
C VAL A 194 11.72 3.04 -9.99
N CYS A 195 13.06 3.06 -9.97
CA CYS A 195 13.86 2.17 -9.12
C CYS A 195 13.56 2.39 -7.63
N VAL A 196 13.54 3.64 -7.17
CA VAL A 196 13.30 3.96 -5.76
C VAL A 196 11.88 3.61 -5.35
N VAL A 197 10.87 3.94 -6.17
CA VAL A 197 9.47 3.58 -5.91
C VAL A 197 9.31 2.06 -5.85
N THR A 198 9.91 1.32 -6.76
CA THR A 198 9.83 -0.15 -6.79
C THR A 198 10.47 -0.77 -5.55
N LEU A 199 11.67 -0.33 -5.18
CA LEU A 199 12.37 -0.84 -4.00
C LEU A 199 11.66 -0.45 -2.70
N SER A 200 11.16 0.78 -2.59
CA SER A 200 10.45 1.25 -1.41
C SER A 200 9.10 0.55 -1.21
N SER A 201 8.46 0.11 -2.30
CA SER A 201 7.16 -0.56 -2.25
C SER A 201 7.17 -1.87 -1.46
N VAL A 202 8.34 -2.52 -1.35
CA VAL A 202 8.52 -3.77 -0.59
C VAL A 202 8.39 -3.55 0.93
N GLY A 203 8.65 -2.33 1.41
CA GLY A 203 8.63 -2.01 2.84
C GLY A 203 7.37 -1.27 3.32
N VAL A 204 6.38 -1.07 2.46
CA VAL A 204 5.17 -0.31 2.78
C VAL A 204 4.07 -1.23 3.27
N ALA A 205 3.65 -1.05 4.53
CA ALA A 205 2.56 -1.83 5.09
C ALA A 205 1.19 -1.40 4.54
N GLY A 206 0.31 -2.37 4.28
CA GLY A 206 -1.06 -2.17 3.77
C GLY A 206 -2.05 -1.64 4.80
N VAL A 207 -1.63 -0.66 5.60
CA VAL A 207 -2.43 -0.01 6.65
C VAL A 207 -2.66 1.46 6.32
N GLY A 208 -3.65 2.08 6.95
CA GLY A 208 -3.91 3.52 6.80
C GLY A 208 -2.63 4.33 7.08
N GLY A 209 -2.24 5.19 6.12
CA GLY A 209 -1.01 5.98 6.21
C GLY A 209 0.21 5.39 5.48
N GLY A 210 0.14 4.16 4.97
CA GLY A 210 1.24 3.55 4.22
C GLY A 210 1.70 4.39 3.03
N ALA A 211 0.78 5.01 2.31
CA ALA A 211 1.08 5.91 1.21
C ALA A 211 1.94 7.12 1.64
N THR A 212 1.68 7.68 2.81
CA THR A 212 2.47 8.79 3.36
C THR A 212 3.91 8.37 3.65
N PHE A 213 4.10 7.16 4.20
CA PHE A 213 5.44 6.61 4.41
C PHE A 213 6.17 6.38 3.10
N ALA A 214 5.51 5.85 2.08
CA ALA A 214 6.08 5.69 0.75
C ALA A 214 6.54 7.05 0.17
N ALA A 215 5.71 8.09 0.30
CA ALA A 215 6.04 9.43 -0.15
C ALA A 215 7.26 10.01 0.58
N LEU A 216 7.37 9.81 1.91
CA LEU A 216 8.52 10.26 2.69
C LEU A 216 9.85 9.58 2.30
N ILE A 217 9.79 8.38 1.71
CA ILE A 217 10.97 7.69 1.19
C ILE A 217 11.37 8.24 -0.17
N VAL A 218 10.39 8.56 -1.02
CA VAL A 218 10.60 8.94 -2.42
C VAL A 218 10.90 10.45 -2.57
N LEU A 219 10.25 11.31 -1.79
CA LEU A 219 10.41 12.77 -1.91
C LEU A 219 11.81 13.33 -1.65
N PRO A 220 12.69 12.73 -0.80
CA PRO A 220 14.05 13.23 -0.57
C PRO A 220 15.04 12.98 -1.71
N MET A 221 14.62 12.36 -2.81
CA MET A 221 15.44 12.17 -4.02
C MET A 221 15.67 13.50 -4.75
#